data_fda9ed68745f3fb94977de61a4041bc8
#
_entry.id   fda9ed68745f3fb94977de61a4041bc8
#
_cell.length_a   1.000
_cell.length_b   1.000
_cell.length_c   1.000
_cell.angle_alpha   90.00
_cell.angle_beta   90.00
_cell.angle_gamma   90.00
#
_symmetry.space_group_name_H-M   'P 1'
#
loop_
_entity.id
_entity.type
_entity.pdbx_description
1 polymer ?
#
loop_
_entity_poly.entity_id
_entity_poly.type
_entity_poly.pdbx_seq_one_letter_code
_entity_poly.pdbx_strand_id
1 'polypeptide(L)'
;MNKDTFKFFLYRLNKEFRSDLFCGFDRPQKKDDEWMEEYLQTVSSESFDYTKKTKKSVYTWAIRNYNRLSEDYSSLVLARSTIQRASTIVTKDSLSTGESVSSPPPADTIILLIYWPRHIVVVENRSGMTTGETWLRNFHKIIERAMVKIQVPIAPRMEPIPIKGTILDHLRELDRVFRLKIRLSLPNPELNRWSKKIYNEMIEEKLETYLQEFMSNKGIRVEEGSKAHSSAALAELGYREGGVQIDGQKDGKPVQYDEGKTAIRGRIDQLHSLIRGLETNAGGKQLPNALKQIKE
;
A
#
# COMPACT_ATOMS: atom_id res chain seq x y z
N MET A 1 -10.42 0.27 32.10
CA MET A 1 -10.63 -0.61 30.94
C MET A 1 -9.98 0.06 29.73
N ASN A 2 -8.79 -0.38 29.31
CA ASN A 2 -8.19 0.07 28.06
C ASN A 2 -9.06 -0.45 26.92
N LYS A 3 -9.81 0.44 26.29
CA LYS A 3 -10.41 0.12 24.99
C LYS A 3 -9.26 -0.04 24.01
N ASP A 4 -9.06 -1.26 23.51
CA ASP A 4 -8.11 -1.54 22.43
C ASP A 4 -8.53 -0.77 21.19
N THR A 5 -8.03 0.46 21.10
CA THR A 5 -8.30 1.32 19.95
C THR A 5 -7.28 0.99 18.87
N PHE A 6 -7.73 0.40 17.80
CA PHE A 6 -6.92 0.12 16.63
C PHE A 6 -6.77 1.39 15.78
N LYS A 7 -5.54 1.89 15.67
CA LYS A 7 -5.19 2.94 14.72
C LYS A 7 -4.75 2.30 13.42
N PHE A 8 -5.15 2.86 12.29
CA PHE A 8 -4.83 2.30 10.98
C PHE A 8 -4.47 3.35 9.93
N PHE A 9 -3.86 2.86 8.87
CA PHE A 9 -3.65 3.56 7.60
C PHE A 9 -4.39 2.84 6.48
N LEU A 10 -4.79 3.57 5.44
CA LEU A 10 -5.40 3.00 4.24
C LEU A 10 -4.42 2.98 3.08
N TYR A 11 -4.38 1.83 2.42
CA TYR A 11 -3.62 1.62 1.21
C TYR A 11 -4.51 1.05 0.11
N ARG A 12 -4.16 1.31 -1.14
CA ARG A 12 -4.73 0.66 -2.31
C ARG A 12 -3.87 -0.54 -2.67
N LEU A 13 -4.50 -1.68 -2.92
CA LEU A 13 -3.83 -2.87 -3.43
C LEU A 13 -3.93 -2.87 -4.96
N ASN A 14 -2.82 -2.58 -5.61
CA ASN A 14 -2.71 -2.52 -7.06
C ASN A 14 -2.02 -3.78 -7.60
N LYS A 15 -2.17 -4.06 -8.90
CA LYS A 15 -1.32 -4.99 -9.64
C LYS A 15 -0.16 -4.21 -10.25
N GLU A 16 1.05 -4.69 -10.03
CA GLU A 16 2.25 -4.21 -10.69
C GLU A 16 2.76 -5.29 -11.63
N PHE A 17 2.98 -4.94 -12.89
CA PHE A 17 3.63 -5.80 -13.86
C PHE A 17 5.12 -5.43 -13.95
N ARG A 18 5.98 -6.43 -13.90
CA ARG A 18 7.44 -6.28 -13.87
C ARG A 18 8.05 -6.92 -15.11
N SER A 19 7.91 -6.23 -16.25
CA SER A 19 8.51 -6.64 -17.51
C SER A 19 10.05 -6.70 -17.46
N ASP A 20 10.64 -5.85 -16.61
CA ASP A 20 12.08 -5.81 -16.37
C ASP A 20 12.65 -7.12 -15.81
N LEU A 21 11.81 -7.91 -15.13
CA LEU A 21 12.20 -9.19 -14.56
C LEU A 21 11.80 -10.40 -15.42
N PHE A 22 10.85 -10.24 -16.34
CA PHE A 22 10.23 -11.33 -17.08
C PHE A 22 10.03 -10.96 -18.56
N CYS A 23 11.12 -11.07 -19.35
CA CYS A 23 11.04 -10.87 -20.79
C CYS A 23 10.25 -12.02 -21.46
N GLY A 24 9.27 -11.67 -22.29
CA GLY A 24 8.53 -12.63 -23.12
C GLY A 24 7.26 -13.19 -22.51
N PHE A 25 6.83 -12.73 -21.34
CA PHE A 25 5.52 -13.07 -20.78
C PHE A 25 4.45 -12.10 -21.29
N ASP A 26 3.30 -12.65 -21.68
CA ASP A 26 2.12 -11.85 -22.00
C ASP A 26 1.54 -11.24 -20.73
N ARG A 27 1.15 -9.96 -20.82
CA ARG A 27 0.47 -9.28 -19.72
C ARG A 27 -0.92 -9.89 -19.53
N PRO A 28 -1.31 -10.33 -18.31
CA PRO A 28 -2.67 -10.74 -18.05
C PRO A 28 -3.66 -9.61 -18.32
N GLN A 29 -4.66 -9.89 -19.14
CA GLN A 29 -5.64 -8.88 -19.58
C GLN A 29 -6.65 -8.51 -18.50
N LYS A 30 -6.87 -9.37 -17.51
CA LYS A 30 -7.89 -9.17 -16.47
C LYS A 30 -7.26 -8.95 -15.09
N LYS A 31 -7.85 -8.01 -14.34
CA LYS A 31 -7.65 -7.90 -12.91
C LYS A 31 -8.49 -9.01 -12.27
N ASP A 32 -7.81 -9.98 -11.72
CA ASP A 32 -8.41 -11.15 -11.12
C ASP A 32 -8.12 -11.14 -9.62
N ASP A 33 -9.18 -11.00 -8.82
CA ASP A 33 -9.07 -10.96 -7.36
C ASP A 33 -8.67 -12.32 -6.80
N GLU A 34 -9.15 -13.41 -7.41
CA GLU A 34 -8.81 -14.77 -7.02
C GLU A 34 -7.31 -15.02 -7.20
N TRP A 35 -6.74 -14.55 -8.32
CA TRP A 35 -5.29 -14.63 -8.54
C TRP A 35 -4.50 -13.88 -7.47
N MET A 36 -4.93 -12.65 -7.12
CA MET A 36 -4.23 -11.84 -6.12
C MET A 36 -4.34 -12.45 -4.73
N GLU A 37 -5.49 -13.03 -4.42
CA GLU A 37 -5.72 -13.77 -3.19
C GLU A 37 -4.83 -15.00 -3.10
N GLU A 38 -4.82 -15.84 -4.14
CA GLU A 38 -3.98 -17.04 -4.22
C GLU A 38 -2.48 -16.69 -4.08
N TYR A 39 -2.07 -15.60 -4.72
CA TYR A 39 -0.71 -15.09 -4.59
C TYR A 39 -0.35 -14.75 -3.13
N LEU A 40 -1.18 -13.98 -2.45
CA LEU A 40 -0.96 -13.60 -1.05
C LEU A 40 -1.01 -14.81 -0.11
N GLN A 41 -1.87 -15.78 -0.38
CA GLN A 41 -1.93 -17.04 0.33
C GLN A 41 -0.63 -17.83 0.17
N THR A 42 -0.12 -17.95 -1.05
CA THR A 42 1.16 -18.61 -1.35
C THR A 42 2.31 -17.92 -0.62
N VAL A 43 2.38 -16.59 -0.68
CA VAL A 43 3.41 -15.80 0.00
C VAL A 43 3.37 -15.99 1.51
N SER A 44 2.19 -16.16 2.09
CA SER A 44 2.03 -16.35 3.53
C SER A 44 2.35 -17.76 4.03
N SER A 45 2.20 -18.77 3.17
CA SER A 45 2.41 -20.17 3.50
C SER A 45 3.85 -20.63 3.27
N GLU A 46 4.55 -20.04 2.28
CA GLU A 46 5.93 -20.35 1.96
C GLU A 46 6.92 -19.37 2.60
N SER A 47 8.21 -19.77 2.71
CA SER A 47 9.27 -18.95 3.32
C SER A 47 9.89 -17.99 2.30
N PHE A 48 9.22 -16.86 2.04
CA PHE A 48 9.74 -15.75 1.23
C PHE A 48 10.36 -14.62 2.07
N ASP A 49 10.86 -14.94 3.22
CA ASP A 49 11.35 -13.99 4.21
C ASP A 49 12.44 -13.08 3.66
N TYR A 50 12.38 -11.81 4.02
CA TYR A 50 13.38 -10.82 3.67
C TYR A 50 14.24 -10.47 4.88
N THR A 51 15.54 -10.78 4.81
CA THR A 51 16.49 -10.50 5.88
C THR A 51 17.39 -9.33 5.52
N LYS A 52 17.47 -8.34 6.40
CA LYS A 52 18.37 -7.19 6.33
C LYS A 52 19.35 -7.24 7.49
N LYS A 53 20.64 -7.29 7.16
CA LYS A 53 21.72 -7.24 8.16
C LYS A 53 22.26 -5.81 8.29
N THR A 54 22.44 -5.36 9.51
CA THR A 54 23.11 -4.12 9.87
C THR A 54 24.31 -4.43 10.76
N LYS A 55 25.12 -3.42 11.12
CA LYS A 55 26.23 -3.60 12.06
C LYS A 55 25.75 -4.09 13.44
N LYS A 56 24.57 -3.63 13.87
CA LYS A 56 24.05 -3.86 15.24
C LYS A 56 22.96 -4.94 15.31
N SER A 57 22.25 -5.21 14.21
CA SER A 57 21.07 -6.07 14.26
C SER A 57 20.84 -6.80 12.94
N VAL A 58 20.14 -7.92 13.03
CA VAL A 58 19.55 -8.64 11.89
C VAL A 58 18.05 -8.54 12.02
N TYR A 59 17.41 -8.02 10.98
CA TYR A 59 15.95 -7.92 10.88
C TYR A 59 15.45 -8.92 9.85
N THR A 60 14.50 -9.77 10.24
CA THR A 60 13.82 -10.67 9.30
C THR A 60 12.36 -10.29 9.23
N TRP A 61 11.90 -9.99 8.02
CA TRP A 61 10.52 -9.65 7.73
C TRP A 61 9.85 -10.83 7.03
N ALA A 62 8.62 -11.12 7.43
CA ALA A 62 7.85 -12.25 6.94
C ALA A 62 6.37 -11.89 6.81
N ILE A 63 5.69 -12.43 5.79
CA ILE A 63 4.23 -12.41 5.68
C ILE A 63 3.73 -13.77 6.13
N ARG A 64 2.72 -13.81 7.01
CA ARG A 64 2.18 -15.04 7.59
C ARG A 64 0.68 -14.91 7.85
N ASN A 65 0.07 -16.04 8.17
CA ASN A 65 -1.30 -16.11 8.67
C ASN A 65 -2.32 -15.45 7.76
N TYR A 66 -2.27 -15.81 6.45
CA TYR A 66 -3.35 -15.44 5.56
C TYR A 66 -4.62 -16.18 5.99
N ASN A 67 -5.71 -15.45 6.21
CA ASN A 67 -7.02 -15.99 6.55
C ASN A 67 -8.09 -15.32 5.70
N ARG A 68 -8.92 -16.12 5.02
CA ARG A 68 -10.17 -15.65 4.41
C ARG A 68 -11.21 -15.52 5.51
N LEU A 69 -11.61 -14.28 5.82
CA LEU A 69 -12.56 -13.98 6.89
C LEU A 69 -14.02 -14.06 6.41
N SER A 70 -14.26 -13.65 5.15
CA SER A 70 -15.54 -13.71 4.48
C SER A 70 -15.33 -13.56 2.96
N GLU A 71 -16.43 -13.53 2.18
CA GLU A 71 -16.37 -13.27 0.75
C GLU A 71 -15.62 -11.97 0.40
N ASP A 72 -15.86 -10.91 1.19
CA ASP A 72 -15.31 -9.58 0.95
C ASP A 72 -14.00 -9.29 1.67
N TYR A 73 -13.60 -10.09 2.67
CA TYR A 73 -12.50 -9.75 3.57
C TYR A 73 -11.50 -10.88 3.75
N SER A 74 -10.22 -10.50 3.73
CA SER A 74 -9.11 -11.36 4.14
C SER A 74 -8.20 -10.62 5.10
N SER A 75 -7.45 -11.35 5.91
CA SER A 75 -6.41 -10.79 6.77
C SER A 75 -5.08 -11.50 6.56
N LEU A 76 -4.00 -10.79 6.82
CA LEU A 76 -2.65 -11.33 6.86
C LEU A 76 -1.82 -10.57 7.89
N VAL A 77 -0.71 -11.16 8.31
CA VAL A 77 0.18 -10.58 9.31
C VAL A 77 1.55 -10.33 8.68
N LEU A 78 2.03 -9.09 8.79
CA LEU A 78 3.43 -8.77 8.53
C LEU A 78 4.18 -8.79 9.85
N ALA A 79 5.18 -9.66 9.96
CA ALA A 79 6.01 -9.84 11.14
C ALA A 79 7.44 -9.33 10.89
N ARG A 80 8.07 -8.82 11.94
CA ARG A 80 9.49 -8.45 11.96
C ARG A 80 10.15 -9.04 13.17
N SER A 81 11.03 -10.01 13.02
CA SER A 81 11.91 -10.45 14.09
C SER A 81 13.21 -9.66 14.10
N THR A 82 13.82 -9.49 15.27
CA THR A 82 15.05 -8.72 15.46
C THR A 82 16.01 -9.53 16.34
N ILE A 83 17.21 -9.78 15.79
CA ILE A 83 18.34 -10.33 16.54
C ILE A 83 19.36 -9.21 16.73
N GLN A 84 19.68 -8.87 17.96
CA GLN A 84 20.71 -7.89 18.28
C GLN A 84 22.09 -8.57 18.30
N ARG A 85 23.01 -8.09 17.44
CA ARG A 85 24.34 -8.64 17.30
C ARG A 85 25.35 -8.12 18.32
N ALA A 86 25.09 -6.92 18.84
CA ALA A 86 25.97 -6.24 19.79
C ALA A 86 25.12 -5.74 20.96
N SER A 87 24.65 -6.62 21.79
CA SER A 87 24.01 -6.28 23.07
C SER A 87 24.98 -6.45 24.21
N THR A 88 24.82 -5.63 25.23
CA THR A 88 25.48 -5.86 26.51
C THR A 88 24.76 -7.00 27.19
N ILE A 89 25.46 -8.10 27.44
CA ILE A 89 24.95 -9.27 28.12
C ILE A 89 25.48 -9.26 29.52
N VAL A 90 24.60 -9.42 30.52
CA VAL A 90 24.99 -9.61 31.92
C VAL A 90 25.29 -11.08 32.10
N THR A 91 26.55 -11.39 32.34
CA THR A 91 27.00 -12.72 32.75
C THR A 91 27.06 -12.77 34.27
N LYS A 92 27.28 -13.98 34.84
CA LYS A 92 27.35 -14.16 36.28
C LYS A 92 28.45 -13.32 36.96
N ASP A 93 29.51 -13.02 36.22
CA ASP A 93 30.72 -12.40 36.77
C ASP A 93 31.09 -11.08 36.07
N SER A 94 30.43 -10.70 34.95
CA SER A 94 30.83 -9.51 34.18
C SER A 94 29.75 -9.04 33.18
N LEU A 95 30.02 -7.91 32.55
CA LEU A 95 29.30 -7.44 31.36
C LEU A 95 30.13 -7.84 30.13
N SER A 96 29.50 -8.51 29.19
CA SER A 96 30.11 -8.84 27.90
C SER A 96 29.29 -8.31 26.74
N THR A 97 29.93 -8.14 25.59
CA THR A 97 29.22 -7.80 24.35
C THR A 97 28.99 -9.08 23.54
N GLY A 98 27.76 -9.37 23.19
CA GLY A 98 27.41 -10.57 22.47
C GLY A 98 26.06 -10.49 21.75
N GLU A 99 25.73 -11.56 21.03
CA GLU A 99 24.41 -11.69 20.43
C GLU A 99 23.37 -12.05 21.49
N SER A 100 22.30 -11.25 21.56
CA SER A 100 21.13 -11.61 22.34
C SER A 100 20.26 -12.56 21.51
N VAL A 101 20.37 -13.85 21.79
CA VAL A 101 19.66 -14.89 21.04
C VAL A 101 18.58 -15.49 21.92
N SER A 102 17.32 -15.16 21.63
CA SER A 102 16.20 -16.04 21.95
C SER A 102 15.88 -16.90 20.74
N SER A 103 15.63 -18.19 20.92
CA SER A 103 15.26 -19.09 19.81
C SER A 103 13.87 -19.66 20.07
N PRO A 104 12.86 -19.29 19.26
CA PRO A 104 12.87 -18.31 18.16
C PRO A 104 12.97 -16.87 18.66
N PRO A 105 13.51 -15.94 17.86
CA PRO A 105 13.58 -14.53 18.24
C PRO A 105 12.18 -13.91 18.31
N PRO A 106 11.94 -12.99 19.27
CA PRO A 106 10.65 -12.32 19.38
C PRO A 106 10.35 -11.52 18.10
N ALA A 107 9.08 -11.44 17.75
CA ALA A 107 8.64 -10.72 16.57
C ALA A 107 7.61 -9.64 16.93
N ASP A 108 7.80 -8.45 16.37
CA ASP A 108 6.74 -7.45 16.28
C ASP A 108 5.84 -7.80 15.09
N THR A 109 4.55 -7.59 15.23
CA THR A 109 3.57 -7.91 14.19
C THR A 109 2.63 -6.74 13.94
N ILE A 110 2.15 -6.63 12.69
CA ILE A 110 1.03 -5.79 12.31
C ILE A 110 0.03 -6.59 11.50
N ILE A 111 -1.24 -6.27 11.68
CA ILE A 111 -2.34 -6.87 10.93
C ILE A 111 -2.61 -6.02 9.70
N LEU A 112 -2.80 -6.69 8.55
CA LEU A 112 -3.29 -6.11 7.31
C LEU A 112 -4.64 -6.77 7.02
N LEU A 113 -5.69 -5.95 6.90
CA LEU A 113 -7.03 -6.40 6.54
C LEU A 113 -7.35 -5.94 5.13
N ILE A 114 -7.68 -6.85 4.24
CA ILE A 114 -7.97 -6.58 2.83
C ILE A 114 -9.47 -6.58 2.64
N TYR A 115 -9.99 -5.51 2.02
CA TYR A 115 -11.35 -5.40 1.52
C TYR A 115 -11.33 -5.52 0.00
N TRP A 116 -11.71 -6.69 -0.50
CA TRP A 116 -11.60 -7.07 -1.90
C TRP A 116 -12.43 -6.23 -2.87
N PRO A 117 -13.71 -5.91 -2.59
CA PRO A 117 -14.54 -5.19 -3.55
C PRO A 117 -13.96 -3.84 -3.99
N ARG A 118 -13.07 -3.26 -3.18
CA ARG A 118 -12.41 -1.98 -3.48
C ARG A 118 -10.89 -2.05 -3.50
N HIS A 119 -10.31 -3.23 -3.31
CA HIS A 119 -8.86 -3.41 -3.17
C HIS A 119 -8.23 -2.44 -2.13
N ILE A 120 -8.90 -2.30 -1.00
CA ILE A 120 -8.41 -1.46 0.10
C ILE A 120 -7.74 -2.36 1.14
N VAL A 121 -6.55 -1.95 1.59
CA VAL A 121 -5.84 -2.58 2.69
C VAL A 121 -5.84 -1.64 3.88
N VAL A 122 -6.42 -2.10 4.98
CA VAL A 122 -6.37 -1.44 6.27
C VAL A 122 -5.15 -1.98 7.01
N VAL A 123 -4.16 -1.14 7.25
CA VAL A 123 -2.89 -1.52 7.88
C VAL A 123 -2.84 -1.01 9.30
N GLU A 124 -2.58 -1.89 10.26
CA GLU A 124 -2.39 -1.51 11.66
C GLU A 124 -1.28 -0.47 11.81
N ASN A 125 -1.61 0.66 12.45
CA ASN A 125 -0.64 1.66 12.83
C ASN A 125 -0.04 1.32 14.20
N ARG A 126 1.07 0.62 14.19
CA ARG A 126 1.80 0.22 15.41
C ARG A 126 3.13 0.95 15.48
N SER A 127 3.33 1.69 16.58
CA SER A 127 4.60 2.39 16.84
C SER A 127 5.79 1.42 16.74
N GLY A 128 6.86 1.86 16.10
CA GLY A 128 8.06 1.03 15.89
C GLY A 128 8.00 0.08 14.68
N MET A 129 6.81 -0.28 14.18
CA MET A 129 6.66 -1.09 12.97
C MET A 129 6.30 -0.25 11.75
N THR A 130 5.26 0.58 11.86
CA THR A 130 4.72 1.36 10.73
C THR A 130 5.19 2.82 10.72
N THR A 131 6.16 3.17 11.55
CA THR A 131 6.78 4.49 11.51
C THR A 131 7.65 4.61 10.24
N GLY A 132 7.29 5.54 9.36
CA GLY A 132 7.92 5.71 8.05
C GLY A 132 7.57 4.59 7.06
N GLU A 133 8.25 4.56 5.90
CA GLU A 133 7.95 3.66 4.77
C GLU A 133 8.74 2.35 4.79
N THR A 134 9.57 2.11 5.81
CA THR A 134 10.47 0.94 5.82
C THR A 134 9.71 -0.38 5.79
N TRP A 135 8.60 -0.48 6.52
CA TRP A 135 7.76 -1.67 6.54
C TRP A 135 7.14 -1.95 5.17
N LEU A 136 6.61 -0.93 4.49
CA LEU A 136 6.01 -1.03 3.16
C LEU A 136 7.04 -1.49 2.12
N ARG A 137 8.23 -0.90 2.16
CA ARG A 137 9.35 -1.30 1.30
C ARG A 137 9.77 -2.75 1.52
N ASN A 138 9.79 -3.21 2.77
CA ASN A 138 10.13 -4.60 3.08
C ASN A 138 8.98 -5.55 2.72
N PHE A 139 7.72 -5.14 2.87
CA PHE A 139 6.58 -5.87 2.33
C PHE A 139 6.75 -6.10 0.82
N HIS A 140 6.99 -5.03 0.05
CA HIS A 140 7.22 -5.15 -1.40
C HIS A 140 8.40 -6.07 -1.75
N LYS A 141 9.50 -6.04 -0.99
CA LYS A 141 10.63 -6.95 -1.20
C LYS A 141 10.29 -8.41 -0.97
N ILE A 142 9.42 -8.74 -0.02
CA ILE A 142 8.93 -10.11 0.16
C ILE A 142 8.10 -10.52 -1.06
N ILE A 143 7.20 -9.65 -1.50
CA ILE A 143 6.37 -9.85 -2.69
C ILE A 143 7.26 -10.06 -3.94
N GLU A 144 8.24 -9.21 -4.18
CA GLU A 144 9.18 -9.33 -5.31
C GLU A 144 9.96 -10.66 -5.28
N ARG A 145 10.38 -11.11 -4.12
CA ARG A 145 11.05 -12.43 -3.98
C ARG A 145 10.14 -13.58 -4.33
N ALA A 146 8.90 -13.52 -3.87
CA ALA A 146 7.90 -14.51 -4.22
C ALA A 146 7.66 -14.53 -5.74
N MET A 147 7.49 -13.36 -6.36
CA MET A 147 7.29 -13.20 -7.79
C MET A 147 8.39 -13.88 -8.61
N VAL A 148 9.65 -13.65 -8.26
CA VAL A 148 10.81 -14.28 -8.94
C VAL A 148 10.79 -15.80 -8.75
N LYS A 149 10.53 -16.30 -7.53
CA LYS A 149 10.57 -17.72 -7.22
C LYS A 149 9.45 -18.50 -7.87
N ILE A 150 8.22 -17.94 -7.91
CA ILE A 150 7.04 -18.58 -8.52
C ILE A 150 6.91 -18.25 -10.02
N GLN A 151 7.84 -17.45 -10.57
CA GLN A 151 7.89 -17.06 -11.98
C GLN A 151 6.60 -16.41 -12.51
N VAL A 152 6.01 -15.52 -11.73
CA VAL A 152 4.81 -14.77 -12.12
C VAL A 152 5.18 -13.30 -12.36
N PRO A 153 4.92 -12.74 -13.55
CA PRO A 153 5.35 -11.37 -13.91
C PRO A 153 4.52 -10.26 -13.26
N ILE A 154 3.55 -10.62 -12.41
CA ILE A 154 2.67 -9.68 -11.74
C ILE A 154 2.78 -9.87 -10.23
N ALA A 155 2.73 -8.76 -9.52
CA ALA A 155 2.76 -8.75 -8.06
C ALA A 155 1.71 -7.78 -7.46
N PRO A 156 1.16 -8.10 -6.27
CA PRO A 156 0.42 -7.14 -5.48
C PRO A 156 1.32 -5.99 -5.01
N ARG A 157 0.88 -4.75 -5.20
CA ARG A 157 1.56 -3.57 -4.70
C ARG A 157 0.63 -2.70 -3.89
N MET A 158 1.08 -2.26 -2.73
CA MET A 158 0.34 -1.35 -1.87
C MET A 158 0.81 0.09 -2.08
N GLU A 159 -0.14 0.99 -2.35
CA GLU A 159 0.11 2.43 -2.44
C GLU A 159 -0.77 3.18 -1.41
N PRO A 160 -0.26 4.20 -0.74
CA PRO A 160 -1.03 4.95 0.23
C PRO A 160 -2.21 5.65 -0.45
N ILE A 161 -3.40 5.56 0.16
CA ILE A 161 -4.54 6.38 -0.23
C ILE A 161 -4.35 7.72 0.48
N PRO A 162 -4.13 8.84 -0.24
CA PRO A 162 -3.92 10.14 0.38
C PRO A 162 -5.19 10.63 1.06
N ILE A 163 -5.04 11.57 1.97
CA ILE A 163 -6.19 12.26 2.56
C ILE A 163 -6.98 12.92 1.41
N LYS A 164 -8.30 12.69 1.40
CA LYS A 164 -9.18 13.19 0.35
C LYS A 164 -9.04 14.71 0.19
N GLY A 165 -8.96 15.13 -1.04
CA GLY A 165 -8.85 16.53 -1.42
C GLY A 165 -7.42 17.03 -1.61
N THR A 166 -6.39 16.35 -1.05
CA THR A 166 -5.03 16.89 -1.02
C THR A 166 -4.50 17.23 -2.42
N ILE A 167 -4.63 16.33 -3.39
CA ILE A 167 -4.13 16.55 -4.75
C ILE A 167 -5.04 17.52 -5.51
N LEU A 168 -6.35 17.29 -5.47
CA LEU A 168 -7.32 18.14 -6.16
C LEU A 168 -7.42 19.52 -5.50
N ASP A 169 -7.29 19.63 -4.19
CA ASP A 169 -7.31 20.91 -3.49
C ASP A 169 -6.07 21.74 -3.82
N HIS A 170 -4.88 21.12 -3.90
CA HIS A 170 -3.70 21.84 -4.37
C HIS A 170 -3.85 22.34 -5.79
N LEU A 171 -4.47 21.56 -6.69
CA LEU A 171 -4.76 22.01 -8.05
C LEU A 171 -5.73 23.21 -8.08
N ARG A 172 -6.72 23.23 -7.15
CA ARG A 172 -7.71 24.33 -7.05
C ARG A 172 -7.14 25.59 -6.38
N GLU A 173 -6.19 25.41 -5.45
CA GLU A 173 -5.57 26.53 -4.73
C GLU A 173 -4.57 27.32 -5.58
N LEU A 174 -4.10 26.77 -6.69
CA LEU A 174 -3.15 27.44 -7.58
C LEU A 174 -3.87 28.33 -8.56
N ASP A 175 -3.41 29.57 -8.72
CA ASP A 175 -3.86 30.51 -9.76
C ASP A 175 -3.60 29.96 -11.16
N ARG A 176 -2.46 29.25 -11.30
CA ARG A 176 -2.04 28.57 -12.53
C ARG A 176 -1.24 27.31 -12.19
N VAL A 177 -1.55 26.22 -12.86
CA VAL A 177 -0.78 24.98 -12.85
C VAL A 177 0.08 24.92 -14.10
N PHE A 178 1.39 24.90 -13.97
CA PHE A 178 2.31 24.85 -15.11
C PHE A 178 2.72 23.43 -15.46
N ARG A 179 2.79 22.55 -14.45
CA ARG A 179 3.16 21.15 -14.61
C ARG A 179 2.36 20.28 -13.67
N LEU A 180 1.91 19.17 -14.18
CA LEU A 180 1.32 18.07 -13.40
C LEU A 180 1.92 16.76 -13.91
N LYS A 181 2.63 16.03 -13.04
CA LYS A 181 3.24 14.73 -13.37
C LYS A 181 2.67 13.66 -12.46
N ILE A 182 2.08 12.65 -13.06
CA ILE A 182 1.43 11.53 -12.38
C ILE A 182 1.81 10.22 -13.08
N ARG A 183 2.22 9.23 -12.33
CA ARG A 183 2.35 7.86 -12.82
C ARG A 183 1.16 7.06 -12.30
N LEU A 184 0.28 6.63 -13.18
CA LEU A 184 -0.89 5.84 -12.86
C LEU A 184 -0.57 4.34 -12.92
N SER A 185 -1.03 3.59 -11.93
CA SER A 185 -1.15 2.14 -11.96
C SER A 185 -2.47 1.74 -12.59
N LEU A 186 -2.59 0.48 -13.01
CA LEU A 186 -3.81 -0.04 -13.62
C LEU A 186 -4.99 0.07 -12.64
N PRO A 187 -6.02 0.91 -12.91
CA PRO A 187 -7.13 1.11 -11.99
C PRO A 187 -8.09 -0.08 -11.99
N ASN A 188 -8.93 -0.16 -10.96
CA ASN A 188 -10.06 -1.09 -10.96
C ASN A 188 -11.18 -0.53 -11.85
N PRO A 189 -11.67 -1.27 -12.86
CA PRO A 189 -12.68 -0.78 -13.80
C PRO A 189 -14.04 -0.52 -13.16
N GLU A 190 -14.29 -1.04 -11.96
CA GLU A 190 -15.60 -0.95 -11.30
C GLU A 190 -15.84 0.37 -10.56
N LEU A 191 -14.81 1.18 -10.35
CA LEU A 191 -14.90 2.33 -9.42
C LEU A 191 -15.59 3.56 -9.99
N ASN A 192 -15.36 3.93 -11.25
CA ASN A 192 -16.03 5.08 -11.86
C ASN A 192 -15.80 5.15 -13.39
N ARG A 193 -16.53 6.07 -14.05
CA ARG A 193 -16.46 6.28 -15.51
C ARG A 193 -15.04 6.60 -16.01
N TRP A 194 -14.26 7.36 -15.23
CA TRP A 194 -12.92 7.82 -15.63
C TRP A 194 -11.87 6.72 -15.48
N SER A 195 -11.95 5.95 -14.39
CA SER A 195 -11.07 4.80 -14.18
C SER A 195 -11.27 3.75 -15.26
N LYS A 196 -12.52 3.50 -15.65
CA LYS A 196 -12.85 2.55 -16.72
C LYS A 196 -12.24 2.96 -18.08
N LYS A 197 -12.27 4.26 -18.41
CA LYS A 197 -11.68 4.76 -19.63
C LYS A 197 -10.16 4.56 -19.67
N ILE A 198 -9.46 4.98 -18.62
CA ILE A 198 -8.00 4.82 -18.52
C ILE A 198 -7.62 3.34 -18.46
N TYR A 199 -8.41 2.52 -17.74
CA TYR A 199 -8.22 1.07 -17.70
C TYR A 199 -8.28 0.47 -19.12
N ASN A 200 -9.31 0.80 -19.90
CA ASN A 200 -9.46 0.28 -21.25
C ASN A 200 -8.29 0.76 -22.15
N GLU A 201 -7.92 2.05 -22.10
CA GLU A 201 -6.77 2.58 -22.84
C GLU A 201 -5.48 1.78 -22.47
N MET A 202 -5.24 1.54 -21.19
CA MET A 202 -4.04 0.79 -20.76
C MET A 202 -4.06 -0.67 -21.23
N ILE A 203 -5.23 -1.31 -21.25
CA ILE A 203 -5.37 -2.70 -21.73
C ILE A 203 -5.23 -2.78 -23.25
N GLU A 204 -5.94 -1.95 -24.00
CA GLU A 204 -5.93 -1.90 -25.46
C GLU A 204 -4.52 -1.64 -26.01
N GLU A 205 -3.82 -0.69 -25.40
CA GLU A 205 -2.46 -0.28 -25.77
C GLU A 205 -1.37 -1.17 -25.12
N LYS A 206 -1.75 -2.18 -24.34
CA LYS A 206 -0.83 -3.06 -23.58
C LYS A 206 0.15 -2.29 -22.70
N LEU A 207 -0.30 -1.19 -22.06
CA LEU A 207 0.53 -0.35 -21.21
C LEU A 207 0.69 -0.96 -19.81
N GLU A 208 1.91 -1.01 -19.34
CA GLU A 208 2.26 -1.45 -17.98
C GLU A 208 2.17 -0.31 -16.98
N THR A 209 2.61 0.86 -17.39
CA THR A 209 2.60 2.09 -16.62
C THR A 209 2.11 3.23 -17.50
N TYR A 210 1.25 4.06 -16.97
CA TYR A 210 0.74 5.23 -17.66
C TYR A 210 1.30 6.50 -17.01
N LEU A 211 2.46 6.94 -17.49
CA LEU A 211 3.03 8.21 -17.08
C LEU A 211 2.36 9.34 -17.84
N GLN A 212 1.72 10.25 -17.11
CA GLN A 212 1.16 11.46 -17.66
C GLN A 212 1.93 12.67 -17.13
N GLU A 213 2.40 13.49 -18.06
CA GLU A 213 3.02 14.76 -17.76
C GLU A 213 2.36 15.84 -18.61
N PHE A 214 1.67 16.74 -17.92
CA PHE A 214 1.04 17.90 -18.52
C PHE A 214 1.94 19.11 -18.26
N MET A 215 2.28 19.87 -19.30
CA MET A 215 3.12 21.06 -19.16
C MET A 215 2.56 22.19 -20.01
N SER A 216 2.52 23.41 -19.45
CA SER A 216 2.13 24.60 -20.18
C SER A 216 2.65 25.87 -19.50
N ASN A 217 3.35 26.71 -20.23
CA ASN A 217 3.78 28.03 -19.74
C ASN A 217 2.61 29.00 -19.53
N LYS A 218 1.45 28.72 -20.16
CA LYS A 218 0.23 29.53 -20.03
C LYS A 218 -0.72 29.05 -18.96
N GLY A 219 -0.47 27.87 -18.40
CA GLY A 219 -1.31 27.14 -17.46
C GLY A 219 -2.01 25.96 -18.11
N ILE A 220 -2.18 24.91 -17.31
CA ILE A 220 -2.89 23.67 -17.67
C ILE A 220 -4.35 23.82 -17.26
N ARG A 221 -5.26 23.31 -18.07
CA ARG A 221 -6.67 23.20 -17.71
C ARG A 221 -6.86 22.05 -16.72
N VAL A 222 -7.27 22.37 -15.49
CA VAL A 222 -7.48 21.40 -14.39
C VAL A 222 -8.94 21.31 -13.91
N GLU A 223 -9.86 21.85 -14.69
CA GLU A 223 -11.30 21.81 -14.41
C GLU A 223 -11.85 20.39 -14.48
N GLU A 224 -12.97 20.17 -13.79
CA GLU A 224 -13.68 18.89 -13.81
C GLU A 224 -13.96 18.44 -15.24
N GLY A 225 -13.69 17.15 -15.51
CA GLY A 225 -13.80 16.59 -16.87
C GLY A 225 -12.57 16.77 -17.76
N SER A 226 -11.57 17.58 -17.38
CA SER A 226 -10.29 17.63 -18.07
C SER A 226 -9.49 16.34 -17.83
N LYS A 227 -8.55 16.01 -18.74
CA LYS A 227 -7.68 14.83 -18.59
C LYS A 227 -6.78 14.96 -17.36
N ALA A 228 -6.26 16.14 -17.07
CA ALA A 228 -5.44 16.42 -15.91
C ALA A 228 -6.22 16.21 -14.60
N HIS A 229 -7.45 16.72 -14.50
CA HIS A 229 -8.32 16.51 -13.35
C HIS A 229 -8.65 15.02 -13.13
N SER A 230 -9.00 14.30 -14.20
CA SER A 230 -9.33 12.87 -14.12
C SER A 230 -8.15 12.03 -13.63
N SER A 231 -6.94 12.36 -14.09
CA SER A 231 -5.71 11.69 -13.65
C SER A 231 -5.36 11.99 -12.19
N ALA A 232 -5.54 13.25 -11.78
CA ALA A 232 -5.36 13.65 -10.38
C ALA A 232 -6.36 12.94 -9.46
N ALA A 233 -7.63 12.84 -9.87
CA ALA A 233 -8.66 12.13 -9.12
C ALA A 233 -8.34 10.62 -8.96
N LEU A 234 -7.82 9.97 -10.01
CA LEU A 234 -7.36 8.58 -9.90
C LEU A 234 -6.16 8.42 -8.96
N ALA A 235 -5.20 9.36 -9.03
CA ALA A 235 -4.06 9.35 -8.12
C ALA A 235 -4.50 9.54 -6.66
N GLU A 236 -5.51 10.36 -6.41
CA GLU A 236 -6.10 10.58 -5.09
C GLU A 236 -6.82 9.34 -4.53
N LEU A 237 -7.36 8.50 -5.40
CA LEU A 237 -7.93 7.19 -5.03
C LEU A 237 -6.86 6.11 -4.80
N GLY A 238 -5.57 6.45 -4.92
CA GLY A 238 -4.44 5.54 -4.74
C GLY A 238 -4.07 4.72 -5.98
N TYR A 239 -4.66 4.99 -7.15
CA TYR A 239 -4.27 4.35 -8.42
C TYR A 239 -3.05 5.03 -9.04
N ARG A 240 -1.95 5.03 -8.31
CA ARG A 240 -0.70 5.66 -8.72
C ARG A 240 0.49 4.88 -8.24
N GLU A 241 1.62 5.16 -8.83
CA GLU A 241 2.92 4.67 -8.41
C GLU A 241 3.79 5.87 -8.02
N GLY A 242 4.12 5.97 -6.71
CA GLY A 242 4.91 7.07 -6.18
C GLY A 242 4.14 8.38 -5.99
N GLY A 243 4.88 9.49 -5.91
CA GLY A 243 4.34 10.82 -5.65
C GLY A 243 3.70 11.49 -6.86
N VAL A 244 2.87 12.48 -6.61
CA VAL A 244 2.32 13.41 -7.61
C VAL A 244 3.08 14.73 -7.51
N GLN A 245 3.67 15.20 -8.62
CA GLN A 245 4.37 16.47 -8.68
C GLN A 245 3.49 17.52 -9.33
N ILE A 246 3.32 18.65 -8.67
CA ILE A 246 2.53 19.78 -9.13
C ILE A 246 3.40 21.03 -9.04
N ASP A 247 3.66 21.69 -10.15
CA ASP A 247 4.34 22.97 -10.21
C ASP A 247 3.34 24.04 -10.68
N GLY A 248 3.25 25.14 -9.97
CA GLY A 248 2.28 26.17 -10.25
C GLY A 248 2.63 27.55 -9.66
N GLN A 249 1.64 28.42 -9.65
CA GLN A 249 1.71 29.75 -9.08
C GLN A 249 0.52 29.97 -8.14
N LYS A 250 0.80 30.54 -6.96
CA LYS A 250 -0.18 30.97 -5.98
C LYS A 250 0.18 32.36 -5.50
N ASP A 251 -0.75 33.31 -5.58
CA ASP A 251 -0.54 34.73 -5.22
C ASP A 251 0.69 35.34 -5.93
N GLY A 252 0.86 35.00 -7.20
CA GLY A 252 1.99 35.49 -8.01
C GLY A 252 3.34 34.84 -7.71
N LYS A 253 3.43 33.91 -6.75
CA LYS A 253 4.68 33.24 -6.36
C LYS A 253 4.72 31.79 -6.88
N PRO A 254 5.89 31.28 -7.32
CA PRO A 254 6.02 29.89 -7.73
C PRO A 254 5.84 28.95 -6.50
N VAL A 255 5.08 27.88 -6.69
CA VAL A 255 4.82 26.86 -5.67
C VAL A 255 5.01 25.48 -6.30
N GLN A 256 5.59 24.57 -5.53
CA GLN A 256 5.77 23.18 -5.90
C GLN A 256 5.22 22.27 -4.80
N TYR A 257 4.39 21.30 -5.19
CA TYR A 257 3.89 20.25 -4.31
C TYR A 257 4.40 18.89 -4.77
N ASP A 258 4.83 18.06 -3.81
CA ASP A 258 5.15 16.64 -4.01
C ASP A 258 4.26 15.84 -3.06
N GLU A 259 3.10 15.44 -3.58
CA GLU A 259 2.05 14.83 -2.78
C GLU A 259 1.99 13.32 -2.94
N GLY A 260 1.57 12.66 -1.86
CA GLY A 260 1.18 11.27 -1.95
C GLY A 260 1.88 10.29 -1.05
N LYS A 261 2.66 10.77 -0.09
CA LYS A 261 3.34 9.89 0.89
C LYS A 261 2.54 9.64 2.16
N THR A 262 1.46 10.41 2.37
CA THR A 262 0.68 10.33 3.61
C THR A 262 -0.62 9.57 3.38
N ALA A 263 -0.77 8.38 3.97
CA ALA A 263 -2.00 7.61 3.93
C ALA A 263 -3.09 8.17 4.85
N ILE A 264 -4.35 8.00 4.48
CA ILE A 264 -5.52 8.25 5.36
C ILE A 264 -5.32 7.47 6.66
N ARG A 265 -5.64 8.13 7.77
CA ARG A 265 -5.57 7.56 9.12
C ARG A 265 -6.96 7.44 9.71
N GLY A 266 -7.20 6.37 10.44
CA GLY A 266 -8.46 6.15 11.14
C GLY A 266 -8.26 5.41 12.45
N ARG A 267 -9.37 5.20 13.15
CA ARG A 267 -9.42 4.43 14.40
C ARG A 267 -10.61 3.50 14.34
N ILE A 268 -10.40 2.26 14.78
CA ILE A 268 -11.45 1.27 14.97
C ILE A 268 -11.31 0.74 16.39
N ASP A 269 -12.39 0.71 17.14
CA ASP A 269 -12.41 0.09 18.46
C ASP A 269 -12.60 -1.41 18.32
N GLN A 270 -11.85 -2.19 19.13
CA GLN A 270 -11.98 -3.65 19.24
C GLN A 270 -11.71 -4.45 17.96
N LEU A 271 -10.63 -4.15 17.24
CA LEU A 271 -10.28 -4.85 15.99
C LEU A 271 -10.27 -6.39 16.13
N HIS A 272 -9.72 -6.95 17.22
CA HIS A 272 -9.69 -8.39 17.42
C HIS A 272 -11.10 -9.00 17.53
N SER A 273 -12.04 -8.29 18.18
CA SER A 273 -13.44 -8.69 18.24
C SER A 273 -14.11 -8.58 16.88
N LEU A 274 -13.71 -7.58 16.10
CA LEU A 274 -14.20 -7.35 14.75
C LEU A 274 -13.73 -8.47 13.80
N ILE A 275 -12.46 -8.85 13.83
CA ILE A 275 -11.90 -9.95 13.02
C ILE A 275 -12.61 -11.25 13.36
N ARG A 276 -12.75 -11.59 14.65
CA ARG A 276 -13.52 -12.78 15.07
C ARG A 276 -14.97 -12.73 14.62
N GLY A 277 -15.59 -11.55 14.67
CA GLY A 277 -16.96 -11.35 14.17
C GLY A 277 -17.10 -11.55 12.65
N LEU A 278 -16.07 -11.23 11.87
CA LEU A 278 -16.03 -11.50 10.44
C LEU A 278 -15.86 -13.00 10.15
N GLU A 279 -15.00 -13.71 10.91
CA GLU A 279 -14.82 -15.17 10.82
C GLU A 279 -16.12 -15.93 11.11
N THR A 280 -16.97 -15.42 12.00
CA THR A 280 -18.24 -16.05 12.41
C THR A 280 -19.48 -15.55 11.68
N ASN A 281 -19.34 -14.70 10.64
CA ASN A 281 -20.44 -13.98 9.97
C ASN A 281 -21.31 -13.11 10.90
N ALA A 282 -21.01 -13.04 12.18
CA ALA A 282 -21.74 -12.23 13.16
C ALA A 282 -21.34 -10.74 13.13
N GLY A 283 -20.14 -10.42 12.62
CA GLY A 283 -19.58 -9.07 12.58
C GLY A 283 -19.74 -8.34 11.24
N GLY A 284 -20.38 -8.95 10.26
CA GLY A 284 -20.41 -8.50 8.85
C GLY A 284 -20.99 -7.10 8.58
N LYS A 285 -21.54 -6.41 9.59
CA LYS A 285 -22.08 -5.05 9.44
C LYS A 285 -21.21 -3.94 10.07
N GLN A 286 -20.29 -4.27 10.97
CA GLN A 286 -19.53 -3.25 11.70
C GLN A 286 -18.35 -2.70 10.90
N LEU A 287 -17.61 -3.56 10.22
CA LEU A 287 -16.48 -3.13 9.40
C LEU A 287 -16.91 -2.43 8.10
N PRO A 288 -17.93 -2.91 7.34
CA PRO A 288 -18.51 -2.15 6.24
C PRO A 288 -18.98 -0.77 6.68
N ASN A 289 -19.55 -0.62 7.88
CA ASN A 289 -19.96 0.68 8.40
C ASN A 289 -18.76 1.55 8.80
N ALA A 290 -17.70 0.99 9.37
CA ALA A 290 -16.47 1.72 9.65
C ALA A 290 -15.76 2.15 8.35
N LEU A 291 -15.72 1.27 7.34
CA LEU A 291 -15.18 1.59 6.01
C LEU A 291 -16.07 2.54 5.20
N LYS A 292 -17.41 2.50 5.39
CA LYS A 292 -18.34 3.48 4.80
C LYS A 292 -18.21 4.86 5.44
N GLN A 293 -17.78 4.94 6.70
CA GLN A 293 -17.45 6.21 7.37
C GLN A 293 -16.17 6.85 6.82
N ILE A 294 -15.31 6.06 6.19
CA ILE A 294 -14.21 6.55 5.37
C ILE A 294 -14.85 6.96 4.03
N LYS A 295 -15.59 8.08 4.04
CA LYS A 295 -16.18 8.64 2.82
C LYS A 295 -15.07 8.87 1.80
N GLU A 296 -15.24 8.26 0.64
CA GLU A 296 -14.55 8.65 -0.58
C GLU A 296 -14.85 10.09 -0.96
#